data_d7b62c774d7ef485a557d80d7daf2b15
#
_entry.id   d7b62c774d7ef485a557d80d7daf2b15
#
_cell.length_a   1.000
_cell.length_b   1.000
_cell.length_c   1.000
_cell.angle_alpha   90.00
_cell.angle_beta   90.00
_cell.angle_gamma   90.00
#
_symmetry.space_group_name_H-M   'P 1'
#
loop_
_entity.id
_entity.type
_entity.pdbx_description
1 polymer ?
#
loop_
_entity_poly.entity_id
_entity_poly.type
_entity_poly.pdbx_seq_one_letter_code
_entity_poly.pdbx_strand_id
1 'polypeptide(L)'
;MTRSLVRTILVVLSVATLYMSLTPEVSAQATCSLATIAGSWGATLTGTILFPAPPGPVPAAAVVRFNVDAMGNVSGTEARNVGGGFANETLKGTVSVNPNCTGTTTVNFFQSGALVRTSVLAVVFDNLSTHVRMVQKSLTLPDGTKVPVVITLEGEKLTGD
;
A
#
# COMPACT_ATOMS: atom_id res chain seq x y z
N MET A 1 -62.35 -24.52 -22.80
CA MET A 1 -61.49 -24.45 -21.58
C MET A 1 -59.99 -24.33 -21.84
N THR A 2 -59.45 -24.64 -23.00
CA THR A 2 -58.01 -24.66 -23.31
C THR A 2 -57.37 -23.26 -23.54
N ARG A 3 -58.11 -22.26 -24.05
CA ARG A 3 -57.54 -20.92 -24.34
C ARG A 3 -57.25 -20.08 -23.12
N SER A 4 -57.99 -20.27 -22.02
CA SER A 4 -57.76 -19.54 -20.78
C SER A 4 -56.52 -20.02 -20.04
N LEU A 5 -56.28 -21.34 -20.04
CA LEU A 5 -55.12 -21.98 -19.39
C LEU A 5 -53.79 -21.53 -20.07
N VAL A 6 -53.74 -21.47 -21.38
CA VAL A 6 -52.57 -21.06 -22.14
C VAL A 6 -52.20 -19.59 -21.86
N ARG A 7 -53.18 -18.69 -21.74
CA ARG A 7 -52.91 -17.26 -21.39
C ARG A 7 -52.37 -17.13 -19.97
N THR A 8 -52.89 -17.91 -19.02
CA THR A 8 -52.41 -17.84 -17.62
C THR A 8 -50.98 -18.36 -17.49
N ILE A 9 -50.61 -19.41 -18.21
CA ILE A 9 -49.26 -19.96 -18.22
C ILE A 9 -48.26 -18.97 -18.86
N LEU A 10 -48.62 -18.28 -19.96
CA LEU A 10 -47.79 -17.29 -20.62
C LEU A 10 -47.51 -16.08 -19.74
N VAL A 11 -48.49 -15.62 -18.97
CA VAL A 11 -48.32 -14.48 -18.03
C VAL A 11 -47.41 -14.86 -16.85
N VAL A 12 -47.56 -16.07 -16.31
CA VAL A 12 -46.71 -16.54 -15.19
C VAL A 12 -45.26 -16.74 -15.64
N LEU A 13 -45.01 -17.26 -16.87
CA LEU A 13 -43.67 -17.40 -17.40
C LEU A 13 -43.00 -16.03 -17.62
N SER A 14 -43.72 -15.01 -18.13
CA SER A 14 -43.18 -13.69 -18.38
C SER A 14 -42.83 -12.93 -17.09
N VAL A 15 -43.57 -13.15 -16.00
CA VAL A 15 -43.26 -12.55 -14.70
C VAL A 15 -42.05 -13.23 -14.04
N ALA A 16 -41.91 -14.56 -14.19
CA ALA A 16 -40.74 -15.28 -13.66
C ALA A 16 -39.42 -14.88 -14.31
N THR A 17 -39.44 -14.59 -15.63
CA THR A 17 -38.22 -14.12 -16.33
C THR A 17 -37.84 -12.69 -15.95
N LEU A 18 -38.77 -11.84 -15.53
CA LEU A 18 -38.50 -10.47 -15.09
C LEU A 18 -37.82 -10.44 -13.71
N TYR A 19 -38.12 -11.41 -12.83
CA TYR A 19 -37.51 -11.46 -11.50
C TYR A 19 -36.05 -11.96 -11.51
N MET A 20 -35.62 -12.71 -12.51
CA MET A 20 -34.24 -13.19 -12.63
C MET A 20 -33.24 -12.11 -13.09
N SER A 21 -33.72 -10.99 -13.65
CA SER A 21 -32.85 -9.89 -14.10
C SER A 21 -32.58 -8.80 -13.03
N LEU A 22 -33.15 -8.94 -11.82
CA LEU A 22 -32.99 -8.00 -10.71
C LEU A 22 -32.06 -8.53 -9.60
N THR A 23 -31.25 -9.55 -9.86
CA THR A 23 -30.16 -9.88 -8.93
C THR A 23 -29.18 -8.73 -8.93
N PRO A 24 -28.99 -7.98 -7.82
CA PRO A 24 -27.92 -6.99 -7.78
C PRO A 24 -26.61 -7.73 -8.03
N GLU A 25 -25.83 -7.28 -9.02
CA GLU A 25 -24.44 -7.70 -9.14
C GLU A 25 -23.76 -7.30 -7.83
N VAL A 26 -23.59 -8.26 -6.93
CA VAL A 26 -22.69 -8.08 -5.79
C VAL A 26 -21.31 -7.98 -6.41
N SER A 27 -20.90 -6.75 -6.71
CA SER A 27 -19.51 -6.44 -7.04
C SER A 27 -18.69 -6.98 -5.88
N ALA A 28 -18.01 -8.11 -6.09
CA ALA A 28 -17.05 -8.62 -5.13
C ALA A 28 -16.00 -7.52 -4.95
N GLN A 29 -16.11 -6.80 -3.83
CA GLN A 29 -15.16 -5.75 -3.51
C GLN A 29 -13.79 -6.44 -3.41
N ALA A 30 -12.86 -6.04 -4.28
CA ALA A 30 -11.52 -6.63 -4.29
C ALA A 30 -10.93 -6.47 -2.88
N THR A 31 -10.73 -7.59 -2.19
CA THR A 31 -10.15 -7.61 -0.85
C THR A 31 -8.64 -7.63 -0.98
N CYS A 32 -7.97 -6.68 -0.32
CA CYS A 32 -6.53 -6.68 -0.27
C CYS A 32 -5.99 -7.85 0.58
N SER A 33 -4.88 -8.41 0.13
CA SER A 33 -4.16 -9.48 0.81
C SER A 33 -2.68 -9.37 0.53
N LEU A 34 -1.83 -10.08 1.26
CA LEU A 34 -0.40 -10.16 0.95
C LEU A 34 -0.15 -10.63 -0.48
N ALA A 35 -0.95 -11.58 -0.98
CA ALA A 35 -0.82 -12.08 -2.34
C ALA A 35 -1.14 -10.99 -3.40
N THR A 36 -2.11 -10.10 -3.16
CA THR A 36 -2.46 -9.04 -4.12
C THR A 36 -1.45 -7.91 -4.16
N ILE A 37 -0.77 -7.62 -3.03
CA ILE A 37 0.26 -6.57 -2.95
C ILE A 37 1.67 -7.08 -3.26
N ALA A 38 1.87 -8.40 -3.36
CA ALA A 38 3.18 -8.99 -3.68
C ALA A 38 3.67 -8.52 -5.06
N GLY A 39 4.98 -8.33 -5.19
CA GLY A 39 5.66 -7.90 -6.42
C GLY A 39 6.58 -6.69 -6.22
N SER A 40 7.08 -6.16 -7.32
CA SER A 40 8.01 -5.03 -7.36
C SER A 40 7.26 -3.69 -7.35
N TRP A 41 7.80 -2.74 -6.61
CA TRP A 41 7.23 -1.39 -6.41
C TRP A 41 8.29 -0.32 -6.59
N GLY A 42 7.90 0.80 -7.18
CA GLY A 42 8.66 2.06 -7.20
C GLY A 42 7.91 3.12 -6.41
N ALA A 43 8.60 3.87 -5.54
CA ALA A 43 7.98 4.91 -4.75
C ALA A 43 8.86 6.16 -4.65
N THR A 44 8.21 7.30 -4.44
CA THR A 44 8.85 8.57 -4.07
C THR A 44 8.48 8.92 -2.64
N LEU A 45 9.45 9.46 -1.90
CA LEU A 45 9.31 9.96 -0.55
C LEU A 45 9.56 11.44 -0.54
N THR A 46 8.71 12.19 0.15
CA THR A 46 8.91 13.62 0.41
C THR A 46 8.48 13.98 1.83
N GLY A 47 9.14 14.98 2.40
CA GLY A 47 8.76 15.46 3.73
C GLY A 47 9.84 16.23 4.45
N THR A 48 9.73 16.24 5.77
CA THR A 48 10.62 16.99 6.66
C THR A 48 10.94 16.18 7.90
N ILE A 49 12.20 16.17 8.29
CA ILE A 49 12.67 15.66 9.58
C ILE A 49 12.74 16.86 10.53
N LEU A 50 12.08 16.75 11.67
CA LEU A 50 11.89 17.83 12.63
C LEU A 50 12.98 17.76 13.72
N PHE A 51 14.23 18.06 13.38
CA PHE A 51 15.28 18.16 14.39
C PHE A 51 15.06 19.38 15.29
N PRO A 52 15.47 19.30 16.59
CA PRO A 52 15.61 20.51 17.40
C PRO A 52 16.58 21.49 16.78
N ALA A 53 16.38 22.78 17.00
CA ALA A 53 17.31 23.80 16.55
C ALA A 53 18.56 23.86 17.46
N PRO A 54 19.78 24.09 16.91
CA PRO A 54 20.20 23.92 15.52
C PRO A 54 20.40 22.47 15.13
N PRO A 55 20.12 22.01 13.86
CA PRO A 55 19.84 22.84 12.68
C PRO A 55 18.36 23.19 12.46
N GLY A 56 17.40 22.59 13.23
CA GLY A 56 15.97 22.74 13.01
C GLY A 56 15.41 21.77 11.95
N PRO A 57 14.21 22.03 11.41
CA PRO A 57 13.58 21.17 10.42
C PRO A 57 14.39 21.07 9.12
N VAL A 58 14.57 19.85 8.60
CA VAL A 58 15.39 19.55 7.40
C VAL A 58 14.51 18.84 6.36
N PRO A 59 14.49 19.30 5.10
CA PRO A 59 13.76 18.61 4.03
C PRO A 59 14.37 17.24 3.73
N ALA A 60 13.51 16.29 3.38
CA ALA A 60 13.88 14.94 2.97
C ALA A 60 13.15 14.55 1.69
N ALA A 61 13.88 13.94 0.75
CA ALA A 61 13.35 13.36 -0.45
C ALA A 61 14.07 12.05 -0.78
N ALA A 62 13.37 11.08 -1.35
CA ALA A 62 13.98 9.83 -1.79
C ALA A 62 13.21 9.19 -2.95
N VAL A 63 13.91 8.32 -3.68
CA VAL A 63 13.30 7.31 -4.56
C VAL A 63 13.61 5.94 -4.00
N VAL A 64 12.60 5.07 -4.01
CA VAL A 64 12.66 3.76 -3.39
C VAL A 64 12.22 2.71 -4.40
N ARG A 65 13.01 1.65 -4.59
CA ARG A 65 12.55 0.43 -5.25
C ARG A 65 12.51 -0.70 -4.22
N PHE A 66 11.37 -1.37 -4.10
CA PHE A 66 11.22 -2.47 -3.16
C PHE A 66 10.38 -3.61 -3.74
N ASN A 67 10.58 -4.79 -3.19
CA ASN A 67 9.79 -5.98 -3.49
C ASN A 67 9.07 -6.41 -2.22
N VAL A 68 7.82 -6.85 -2.38
CA VAL A 68 7.02 -7.51 -1.34
C VAL A 68 6.81 -8.96 -1.76
N ASP A 69 7.19 -9.91 -0.92
CA ASP A 69 6.90 -11.33 -1.17
C ASP A 69 5.50 -11.74 -0.67
N ALA A 70 5.08 -12.96 -1.00
CA ALA A 70 3.76 -13.48 -0.61
C ALA A 70 3.59 -13.68 0.91
N MET A 71 4.68 -13.62 1.69
CA MET A 71 4.67 -13.69 3.15
C MET A 71 4.69 -12.30 3.80
N GLY A 72 4.77 -11.23 2.99
CA GLY A 72 4.82 -9.86 3.45
C GLY A 72 6.21 -9.37 3.83
N ASN A 73 7.28 -10.10 3.45
CA ASN A 73 8.63 -9.57 3.63
C ASN A 73 8.90 -8.50 2.57
N VAL A 74 9.53 -7.42 3.00
CA VAL A 74 9.90 -6.26 2.17
C VAL A 74 11.42 -6.22 2.06
N SER A 75 11.92 -6.02 0.84
CA SER A 75 13.35 -5.82 0.58
C SER A 75 13.56 -4.85 -0.58
N GLY A 76 14.64 -4.08 -0.58
CA GLY A 76 14.88 -3.12 -1.67
C GLY A 76 16.03 -2.17 -1.43
N THR A 77 16.00 -1.05 -2.15
CA THR A 77 17.01 0.01 -2.12
C THR A 77 16.34 1.39 -2.10
N GLU A 78 17.01 2.34 -1.48
CA GLU A 78 16.62 3.75 -1.43
C GLU A 78 17.80 4.62 -1.81
N ALA A 79 17.56 5.64 -2.65
CA ALA A 79 18.45 6.76 -2.85
C ALA A 79 17.77 7.99 -2.25
N ARG A 80 18.35 8.53 -1.17
CA ARG A 80 17.76 9.64 -0.39
C ARG A 80 18.65 10.88 -0.36
N ASN A 81 18.00 12.01 -0.18
CA ASN A 81 18.62 13.29 0.14
C ASN A 81 17.94 13.88 1.38
N VAL A 82 18.73 14.24 2.39
CA VAL A 82 18.26 14.90 3.61
C VAL A 82 19.13 16.14 3.83
N GLY A 83 18.50 17.32 3.74
CA GLY A 83 19.21 18.59 3.94
C GLY A 83 20.40 18.82 3.01
N GLY A 84 20.38 18.22 1.80
CA GLY A 84 21.48 18.25 0.85
C GLY A 84 22.45 17.06 0.97
N GLY A 85 22.39 16.27 2.04
CA GLY A 85 23.20 15.06 2.21
C GLY A 85 22.59 13.86 1.46
N PHE A 86 23.30 13.34 0.44
CA PHE A 86 22.87 12.19 -0.36
C PHE A 86 23.41 10.88 0.23
N ALA A 87 22.59 9.82 0.20
CA ALA A 87 22.99 8.47 0.57
C ALA A 87 22.21 7.41 -0.21
N ASN A 88 22.87 6.27 -0.46
CA ASN A 88 22.23 5.04 -0.92
C ASN A 88 22.12 4.05 0.25
N GLU A 89 20.96 3.45 0.40
CA GLU A 89 20.67 2.52 1.48
C GLU A 89 19.98 1.26 0.94
N THR A 90 20.17 0.15 1.60
CA THR A 90 19.33 -1.06 1.41
C THR A 90 18.27 -1.08 2.47
N LEU A 91 17.14 -1.70 2.17
CA LEU A 91 16.04 -1.83 3.11
C LEU A 91 15.56 -3.28 3.24
N LYS A 92 15.15 -3.63 4.45
CA LYS A 92 14.48 -4.90 4.77
C LYS A 92 13.38 -4.64 5.80
N GLY A 93 12.27 -5.36 5.67
CA GLY A 93 11.16 -5.15 6.60
C GLY A 93 10.02 -6.12 6.38
N THR A 94 8.87 -5.76 6.94
CA THR A 94 7.63 -6.52 6.80
C THR A 94 6.46 -5.60 6.60
N VAL A 95 5.44 -6.06 5.88
CA VAL A 95 4.16 -5.40 5.71
C VAL A 95 3.03 -6.30 6.18
N SER A 96 2.06 -5.73 6.86
CA SER A 96 0.75 -6.33 7.11
C SER A 96 -0.32 -5.57 6.35
N VAL A 97 -1.31 -6.27 5.81
CA VAL A 97 -2.43 -5.66 5.09
C VAL A 97 -3.76 -6.25 5.57
N ASN A 98 -4.74 -5.38 5.78
CA ASN A 98 -6.11 -5.74 6.12
C ASN A 98 -6.96 -5.89 4.85
N PRO A 99 -8.09 -6.64 4.92
CA PRO A 99 -8.99 -6.77 3.77
C PRO A 99 -9.54 -5.45 3.22
N ASN A 100 -9.59 -4.39 4.01
CA ASN A 100 -9.99 -3.03 3.60
C ASN A 100 -8.84 -2.21 2.96
N CYS A 101 -7.74 -2.87 2.56
CA CYS A 101 -6.58 -2.28 1.90
C CYS A 101 -5.76 -1.30 2.77
N THR A 102 -6.01 -1.22 4.06
CA THR A 102 -5.14 -0.52 5.00
C THR A 102 -4.09 -1.46 5.58
N GLY A 103 -2.98 -0.92 6.07
CA GLY A 103 -1.94 -1.76 6.67
C GLY A 103 -0.88 -0.98 7.41
N THR A 104 0.15 -1.71 7.80
CA THR A 104 1.35 -1.13 8.42
C THR A 104 2.58 -1.82 7.86
N THR A 105 3.61 -1.05 7.54
CA THR A 105 4.92 -1.60 7.20
C THR A 105 5.97 -1.11 8.18
N THR A 106 6.88 -2.02 8.56
CA THR A 106 8.07 -1.71 9.36
C THR A 106 9.28 -2.00 8.51
N VAL A 107 10.16 -1.01 8.34
CA VAL A 107 11.32 -1.08 7.47
C VAL A 107 12.58 -0.65 8.21
N ASN A 108 13.59 -1.48 8.14
CA ASN A 108 14.96 -1.21 8.60
C ASN A 108 15.82 -0.79 7.42
N PHE A 109 16.53 0.31 7.55
CA PHE A 109 17.42 0.86 6.53
C PHE A 109 18.88 0.64 6.94
N PHE A 110 19.69 0.23 5.97
CA PHE A 110 21.09 -0.10 6.18
C PHE A 110 21.98 0.67 5.20
N GLN A 111 23.07 1.23 5.72
CA GLN A 111 24.14 1.83 4.93
C GLN A 111 25.42 1.07 5.18
N SER A 112 26.05 0.57 4.12
CA SER A 112 27.26 -0.27 4.23
C SER A 112 27.09 -1.47 5.20
N GLY A 113 25.89 -2.05 5.28
CA GLY A 113 25.56 -3.17 6.14
C GLY A 113 25.17 -2.82 7.58
N ALA A 114 25.40 -1.59 8.03
CA ALA A 114 25.02 -1.12 9.36
C ALA A 114 23.59 -0.57 9.36
N LEU A 115 22.77 -0.91 10.37
CA LEU A 115 21.46 -0.33 10.59
C LEU A 115 21.60 1.16 10.86
N VAL A 116 20.90 2.00 10.10
CA VAL A 116 20.94 3.46 10.27
C VAL A 116 19.63 4.03 10.80
N ARG A 117 18.50 3.38 10.54
CA ARG A 117 17.20 3.74 11.10
C ARG A 117 16.15 2.64 10.89
N THR A 118 15.09 2.70 11.68
CA THR A 118 13.86 1.94 11.51
C THR A 118 12.69 2.91 11.30
N SER A 119 11.86 2.66 10.29
CA SER A 119 10.65 3.42 10.01
C SER A 119 9.42 2.53 10.14
N VAL A 120 8.36 3.06 10.75
CA VAL A 120 7.03 2.46 10.74
C VAL A 120 6.11 3.37 9.94
N LEU A 121 5.39 2.82 8.96
CA LEU A 121 4.49 3.57 8.09
C LEU A 121 3.09 2.96 8.15
N ALA A 122 2.07 3.83 8.18
CA ALA A 122 0.71 3.45 7.82
C ALA A 122 0.60 3.44 6.30
N VAL A 123 -0.06 2.43 5.74
CA VAL A 123 -0.19 2.25 4.30
C VAL A 123 -1.64 2.07 3.89
N VAL A 124 -1.97 2.56 2.70
CA VAL A 124 -3.26 2.32 2.03
C VAL A 124 -2.97 1.95 0.58
N PHE A 125 -3.46 0.80 0.15
CA PHE A 125 -3.42 0.37 -1.25
C PHE A 125 -4.72 0.75 -1.95
N ASP A 126 -4.67 0.98 -3.27
CA ASP A 126 -5.88 1.11 -4.07
C ASP A 126 -6.59 -0.24 -4.26
N ASN A 127 -7.80 -0.20 -4.83
CA ASN A 127 -8.64 -1.40 -5.02
C ASN A 127 -8.00 -2.47 -5.90
N LEU A 128 -7.07 -2.09 -6.77
CA LEU A 128 -6.37 -3.00 -7.69
C LEU A 128 -5.00 -3.42 -7.16
N SER A 129 -4.60 -2.88 -5.99
CA SER A 129 -3.26 -3.07 -5.41
C SER A 129 -2.14 -2.69 -6.38
N THR A 130 -2.35 -1.62 -7.16
CA THR A 130 -1.38 -1.09 -8.12
C THR A 130 -0.73 0.21 -7.64
N HIS A 131 -1.40 0.93 -6.73
CA HIS A 131 -0.88 2.14 -6.10
C HIS A 131 -0.87 1.99 -4.58
N VAL A 132 0.09 2.64 -3.94
CA VAL A 132 0.19 2.69 -2.47
C VAL A 132 0.49 4.11 -2.01
N ARG A 133 -0.22 4.54 -0.97
CA ARG A 133 0.06 5.78 -0.25
C ARG A 133 0.43 5.45 1.17
N MET A 134 1.45 6.14 1.66
CA MET A 134 2.00 5.87 2.98
C MET A 134 2.28 7.18 3.73
N VAL A 135 2.10 7.14 5.04
CA VAL A 135 2.55 8.19 5.95
C VAL A 135 3.42 7.58 7.04
N GLN A 136 4.52 8.20 7.33
CA GLN A 136 5.44 7.72 8.35
C GLN A 136 4.89 8.02 9.75
N LYS A 137 4.73 6.96 10.57
CA LYS A 137 4.26 7.02 11.95
C LYS A 137 5.39 7.26 12.94
N SER A 138 6.56 6.68 12.66
CA SER A 138 7.75 6.85 13.49
C SER A 138 9.03 6.63 12.69
N LEU A 139 10.08 7.33 13.12
CA LEU A 139 11.47 7.11 12.73
C LEU A 139 12.27 6.90 14.00
N THR A 140 13.01 5.79 14.08
CA THR A 140 13.82 5.44 15.26
C THR A 140 15.26 5.18 14.82
N LEU A 141 16.22 5.81 15.48
CA LEU A 141 17.66 5.59 15.27
C LEU A 141 18.11 4.29 15.96
N PRO A 142 19.32 3.76 15.66
CA PRO A 142 19.81 2.51 16.23
C PRO A 142 19.95 2.53 17.76
N ASP A 143 20.13 3.69 18.35
CA ASP A 143 20.22 3.90 19.80
C ASP A 143 18.84 3.96 20.49
N GLY A 144 17.75 3.79 19.72
CA GLY A 144 16.37 3.90 20.21
C GLY A 144 15.78 5.32 20.21
N THR A 145 16.55 6.33 19.83
CA THR A 145 16.08 7.71 19.74
C THR A 145 14.98 7.83 18.68
N LYS A 146 13.83 8.37 19.07
CA LYS A 146 12.74 8.70 18.14
C LYS A 146 12.92 10.09 17.58
N VAL A 147 12.94 10.20 16.25
CA VAL A 147 13.06 11.47 15.54
C VAL A 147 11.69 11.86 14.98
N PRO A 148 11.17 13.04 15.33
CA PRO A 148 9.90 13.52 14.80
C PRO A 148 10.01 13.79 13.29
N VAL A 149 9.02 13.35 12.51
CA VAL A 149 9.01 13.50 11.06
C VAL A 149 7.60 13.80 10.54
N VAL A 150 7.52 14.51 9.42
CA VAL A 150 6.34 14.62 8.57
C VAL A 150 6.75 14.15 7.18
N ILE A 151 6.53 12.89 6.88
CA ILE A 151 7.00 12.24 5.65
C ILE A 151 5.83 11.44 5.05
N THR A 152 5.66 11.59 3.74
CA THR A 152 4.73 10.81 2.92
C THR A 152 5.49 10.07 1.83
N LEU A 153 4.95 8.94 1.39
CA LEU A 153 5.41 8.19 0.23
C LEU A 153 4.22 7.86 -0.66
N GLU A 154 4.45 7.94 -1.96
CA GLU A 154 3.53 7.45 -2.97
C GLU A 154 4.27 6.48 -3.88
N GLY A 155 3.66 5.35 -4.20
CA GLY A 155 4.28 4.30 -4.99
C GLY A 155 3.32 3.60 -5.93
N GLU A 156 3.90 3.02 -6.96
CA GLU A 156 3.22 2.26 -8.00
C GLU A 156 3.86 0.88 -8.14
N LYS A 157 3.03 -0.11 -8.44
CA LYS A 157 3.49 -1.46 -8.76
C LYS A 157 4.15 -1.45 -10.13
N LEU A 158 5.38 -1.94 -10.19
CA LEU A 158 6.14 -2.01 -11.44
C LEU A 158 5.62 -3.19 -12.27
N THR A 159 5.28 -2.91 -13.54
CA THR A 159 4.87 -3.92 -14.52
C THR A 159 6.07 -4.26 -15.40
N GLY A 160 6.41 -5.55 -15.53
CA GLY A 160 7.41 -6.01 -16.50
C GLY A 160 8.71 -6.59 -15.93
N ASP A 161 8.68 -7.07 -14.68
CA ASP A 161 9.76 -7.93 -14.14
C ASP A 161 9.36 -9.40 -14.20
#